data_33136d4d57836eccf5cebbcc3ec55a46
#
_entry.id   33136d4d57836eccf5cebbcc3ec55a46
#
_cell.length_a   1.000
_cell.length_b   1.000
_cell.length_c   1.000
_cell.angle_alpha   90.00
_cell.angle_beta   90.00
_cell.angle_gamma   90.00
#
_symmetry.space_group_name_H-M   'P 1'
#
loop_
_entity.id
_entity.type
_entity.pdbx_description
1 polymer ?
#
loop_
_entity_poly.entity_id
_entity_poly.type
_entity_poly.pdbx_seq_one_letter_code
_entity_poly.pdbx_strand_id
1 'polypeptide(L)'
;MITAGQPIKCKAMVARAAKQPMVEEEITVDPPKAGEVRVKVMANALCHTDIYTLDGHDPEGLFPCILGHEAGCIVESVGPGVTSVEPGDHVIPCYTPQCCETKCVFCQSPKTNLCPKIRSTQGQGVMPDGTVRFHDKDGKDIFHFMGCSTMSEYTVLAEISCAKISPEAPLEKACLFGCGVSTGLGAVWNTCKVEVNSTVAVFGLGAVVSIA
;
A
#
# COMPACT_ATOMS: atom_id res chain seq x y z
N MET A 1 -10.07 14.82 -16.47
CA MET A 1 -10.60 14.95 -15.10
C MET A 1 -10.19 16.30 -14.53
N ILE A 2 -11.05 16.95 -13.75
CA ILE A 2 -10.85 18.33 -13.26
C ILE A 2 -9.68 18.44 -12.26
N THR A 3 -9.28 17.36 -11.63
CA THR A 3 -8.26 17.31 -10.56
C THR A 3 -6.86 16.89 -11.01
N ALA A 4 -6.69 16.43 -12.25
CA ALA A 4 -5.38 16.03 -12.76
C ALA A 4 -4.37 17.19 -12.68
N GLY A 5 -3.20 16.95 -12.07
CA GLY A 5 -2.15 17.95 -11.89
C GLY A 5 -2.42 19.00 -10.79
N GLN A 6 -3.54 18.90 -10.06
CA GLN A 6 -3.87 19.79 -8.94
C GLN A 6 -3.87 19.01 -7.62
N PRO A 7 -3.53 19.66 -6.49
CA PRO A 7 -3.73 19.07 -5.17
C PRO A 7 -5.21 18.76 -4.90
N ILE A 8 -5.48 17.69 -4.16
CA ILE A 8 -6.84 17.29 -3.73
C ILE A 8 -6.92 17.44 -2.22
N LYS A 9 -7.96 18.11 -1.73
CA LYS A 9 -8.34 18.06 -0.31
C LYS A 9 -9.27 16.88 -0.09
N CYS A 10 -8.98 16.08 0.92
CA CYS A 10 -9.76 14.90 1.25
C CYS A 10 -9.62 14.53 2.73
N LYS A 11 -10.40 13.57 3.19
CA LYS A 11 -10.32 13.02 4.54
C LYS A 11 -9.31 11.87 4.60
N ALA A 12 -8.59 11.80 5.72
CA ALA A 12 -7.72 10.69 6.05
C ALA A 12 -7.74 10.40 7.55
N MET A 13 -7.43 9.16 7.91
CA MET A 13 -7.15 8.77 9.30
C MET A 13 -5.66 8.97 9.57
N VAL A 14 -5.33 10.02 10.31
CA VAL A 14 -3.94 10.40 10.61
C VAL A 14 -3.54 9.86 11.99
N ALA A 15 -2.48 9.08 12.03
CA ALA A 15 -1.79 8.68 13.25
C ALA A 15 -0.78 9.78 13.62
N ARG A 16 -1.09 10.60 14.63
CA ARG A 16 -0.25 11.73 15.02
C ARG A 16 0.96 11.34 15.86
N ALA A 17 0.83 10.28 16.65
CA ALA A 17 1.89 9.73 17.49
C ALA A 17 1.61 8.26 17.81
N ALA A 18 2.65 7.52 18.17
CA ALA A 18 2.51 6.15 18.65
C ALA A 18 1.62 6.09 19.92
N LYS A 19 0.83 5.02 20.03
CA LYS A 19 -0.06 4.75 21.16
C LYS A 19 -1.18 5.79 21.35
N GLN A 20 -1.46 6.58 20.32
CA GLN A 20 -2.59 7.51 20.30
C GLN A 20 -3.61 7.06 19.26
N PRO A 21 -4.91 7.29 19.49
CA PRO A 21 -5.91 6.99 18.48
C PRO A 21 -5.65 7.80 17.21
N MET A 22 -5.91 7.19 16.07
CA MET A 22 -5.95 7.91 14.78
C MET A 22 -7.10 8.93 14.80
N VAL A 23 -6.89 10.04 14.12
CA VAL A 23 -7.87 11.14 14.02
C VAL A 23 -8.25 11.35 12.56
N GLU A 24 -9.57 11.46 12.29
CA GLU A 24 -10.04 11.88 10.98
C GLU A 24 -9.71 13.37 10.78
N GLU A 25 -8.95 13.67 9.74
CA GLU A 25 -8.54 15.03 9.41
C GLU A 25 -8.72 15.32 7.92
N GLU A 26 -8.96 16.59 7.58
CA GLU A 26 -8.81 17.05 6.21
C GLU A 26 -7.32 17.26 5.93
N ILE A 27 -6.85 16.63 4.86
CA ILE A 27 -5.48 16.72 4.37
C ILE A 27 -5.46 17.22 2.92
N THR A 28 -4.29 17.62 2.46
CA THR A 28 -4.02 17.87 1.05
C THR A 28 -3.16 16.74 0.50
N VAL A 29 -3.57 16.17 -0.64
CA VAL A 29 -2.82 15.15 -1.39
C VAL A 29 -2.29 15.79 -2.67
N ASP A 30 -0.97 15.83 -2.82
CA ASP A 30 -0.31 16.40 -3.98
C ASP A 30 -0.62 15.61 -5.26
N PRO A 31 -0.48 16.25 -6.45
CA PRO A 31 -0.53 15.53 -7.71
C PRO A 31 0.64 14.54 -7.83
N PRO A 32 0.47 13.45 -8.61
CA PRO A 32 1.53 12.47 -8.81
C PRO A 32 2.66 13.08 -9.64
N LYS A 33 3.90 12.84 -9.21
CA LYS A 33 5.12 13.19 -9.95
C LYS A 33 5.48 12.09 -10.97
N ALA A 34 6.63 12.23 -11.62
CA ALA A 34 7.10 11.26 -12.62
C ALA A 34 7.21 9.84 -12.02
N GLY A 35 6.60 8.86 -12.70
CA GLY A 35 6.56 7.46 -12.24
C GLY A 35 5.63 7.21 -11.05
N GLU A 36 4.70 8.12 -10.77
CA GLU A 36 3.73 8.01 -9.67
C GLU A 36 2.29 7.98 -10.19
N VAL A 37 1.42 7.39 -9.40
CA VAL A 37 -0.01 7.23 -9.68
C VAL A 37 -0.80 7.71 -8.48
N ARG A 38 -1.71 8.68 -8.66
CA ARG A 38 -2.67 9.03 -7.62
C ARG A 38 -3.93 8.21 -7.81
N VAL A 39 -4.38 7.61 -6.72
CA VAL A 39 -5.54 6.72 -6.73
C VAL A 39 -6.59 7.20 -5.73
N LYS A 40 -7.86 6.95 -6.07
CA LYS A 40 -8.98 7.06 -5.14
C LYS A 40 -9.17 5.72 -4.45
N VAL A 41 -9.13 5.72 -3.13
CA VAL A 41 -9.38 4.52 -2.31
C VAL A 41 -10.89 4.29 -2.22
N MET A 42 -11.34 3.13 -2.62
CA MET A 42 -12.75 2.73 -2.60
C MET A 42 -13.06 1.81 -1.43
N ALA A 43 -12.10 0.98 -1.04
CA ALA A 43 -12.17 0.10 0.12
C ALA A 43 -10.77 -0.10 0.71
N ASN A 44 -10.69 -0.24 2.03
CA ASN A 44 -9.45 -0.54 2.75
C ASN A 44 -9.73 -1.60 3.80
N ALA A 45 -8.92 -2.64 3.85
CA ALA A 45 -8.93 -3.64 4.91
C ALA A 45 -7.99 -3.22 6.05
N LEU A 46 -8.27 -3.73 7.24
CA LEU A 46 -7.44 -3.50 8.43
C LEU A 46 -6.50 -4.68 8.64
N CYS A 47 -5.23 -4.39 8.77
CA CYS A 47 -4.19 -5.37 9.04
C CYS A 47 -3.59 -5.16 10.45
N HIS A 48 -3.13 -6.25 11.06
CA HIS A 48 -2.43 -6.15 12.34
C HIS A 48 -1.12 -5.36 12.23
N THR A 49 -0.52 -5.29 11.05
CA THR A 49 0.67 -4.48 10.78
C THR A 49 0.43 -2.99 11.06
N ASP A 50 -0.76 -2.47 10.72
CA ASP A 50 -1.15 -1.09 11.02
C ASP A 50 -1.21 -0.86 12.53
N ILE A 51 -1.81 -1.80 13.27
CA ILE A 51 -1.91 -1.74 14.73
C ILE A 51 -0.54 -1.84 15.38
N TYR A 52 0.33 -2.73 14.88
CA TYR A 52 1.70 -2.92 15.37
C TYR A 52 2.52 -1.63 15.29
N THR A 53 2.37 -0.90 14.18
CA THR A 53 3.01 0.41 14.00
C THR A 53 2.36 1.46 14.90
N LEU A 54 1.02 1.52 14.96
CA LEU A 54 0.29 2.47 15.80
C LEU A 54 0.63 2.30 17.30
N ASP A 55 0.83 1.06 17.75
CA ASP A 55 1.25 0.73 19.12
C ASP A 55 2.74 1.03 19.39
N GLY A 56 3.46 1.52 18.39
CA GLY A 56 4.87 1.91 18.53
C GLY A 56 5.84 0.73 18.67
N HIS A 57 5.46 -0.43 18.14
CA HIS A 57 6.30 -1.62 18.12
C HIS A 57 7.19 -1.69 16.87
N ASP A 58 6.82 -0.99 15.81
CA ASP A 58 7.57 -0.92 14.57
C ASP A 58 8.75 0.03 14.70
N PRO A 59 10.00 -0.45 14.58
CA PRO A 59 11.18 0.41 14.69
C PRO A 59 11.33 1.42 13.54
N GLU A 60 10.63 1.21 12.43
CA GLU A 60 10.57 2.12 11.29
C GLU A 60 9.32 3.01 11.31
N GLY A 61 8.48 2.89 12.33
CA GLY A 61 7.27 3.69 12.47
C GLY A 61 7.58 5.19 12.63
N LEU A 62 7.08 6.00 11.70
CA LEU A 62 7.22 7.45 11.70
C LEU A 62 5.86 8.10 11.92
N PHE A 63 5.85 9.25 12.62
CA PHE A 63 4.64 10.02 12.91
C PHE A 63 4.89 11.53 12.70
N PRO A 64 3.88 12.31 12.24
CA PRO A 64 2.54 11.84 11.85
C PRO A 64 2.57 11.06 10.54
N CYS A 65 1.71 10.05 10.41
CA CYS A 65 1.60 9.28 9.16
C CYS A 65 0.14 8.86 8.88
N ILE A 66 -0.11 8.47 7.64
CA ILE A 66 -1.35 7.82 7.22
C ILE A 66 -1.04 6.34 7.05
N LEU A 67 -1.66 5.49 7.87
CA LEU A 67 -1.53 4.05 7.84
C LEU A 67 -2.32 3.43 6.66
N GLY A 68 -2.36 2.10 6.61
CA GLY A 68 -3.09 1.34 5.60
C GLY A 68 -2.25 0.93 4.40
N HIS A 69 -2.46 -0.32 3.96
CA HIS A 69 -1.73 -0.92 2.83
C HIS A 69 -2.54 -1.99 2.08
N GLU A 70 -3.79 -2.24 2.49
CA GLU A 70 -4.70 -3.21 1.87
C GLU A 70 -5.89 -2.49 1.26
N ALA A 71 -5.81 -2.04 0.01
CA ALA A 71 -6.89 -1.27 -0.59
C ALA A 71 -7.28 -1.75 -1.98
N GLY A 72 -8.52 -1.49 -2.33
CA GLY A 72 -9.04 -1.53 -3.69
C GLY A 72 -9.26 -0.11 -4.16
N CYS A 73 -8.60 0.28 -5.24
CA CYS A 73 -8.50 1.66 -5.68
C CYS A 73 -8.89 1.83 -7.16
N ILE A 74 -9.23 3.07 -7.51
CA ILE A 74 -9.39 3.51 -8.91
C ILE A 74 -8.34 4.58 -9.19
N VAL A 75 -7.61 4.44 -10.29
CA VAL A 75 -6.63 5.44 -10.74
C VAL A 75 -7.34 6.76 -11.03
N GLU A 76 -6.93 7.83 -10.35
CA GLU A 76 -7.48 9.18 -10.57
C GLU A 76 -6.63 9.93 -11.59
N SER A 77 -5.31 9.93 -11.43
CA SER A 77 -4.38 10.56 -12.37
C SER A 77 -3.02 9.87 -12.31
N VAL A 78 -2.23 10.05 -13.37
CA VAL A 78 -0.90 9.49 -13.50
C VAL A 78 0.12 10.58 -13.74
N GLY A 79 1.31 10.40 -13.19
CA GLY A 79 2.44 11.29 -13.42
C GLY A 79 3.16 11.01 -14.75
N PRO A 80 4.07 11.89 -15.16
CA PRO A 80 4.85 11.69 -16.37
C PRO A 80 5.61 10.35 -16.38
N GLY A 81 5.59 9.65 -17.50
CA GLY A 81 6.32 8.39 -17.71
C GLY A 81 5.60 7.13 -17.24
N VAL A 82 4.45 7.24 -16.59
CA VAL A 82 3.61 6.08 -16.24
C VAL A 82 3.01 5.48 -17.50
N THR A 83 3.10 4.17 -17.63
CA THR A 83 2.64 3.42 -18.82
C THR A 83 1.83 2.16 -18.49
N SER A 84 1.88 1.68 -17.26
CA SER A 84 1.24 0.41 -16.85
C SER A 84 -0.24 0.55 -16.50
N VAL A 85 -0.68 1.76 -16.17
CA VAL A 85 -2.05 2.07 -15.77
C VAL A 85 -2.49 3.43 -16.32
N GLU A 86 -3.81 3.62 -16.42
CA GLU A 86 -4.43 4.87 -16.88
C GLU A 86 -5.61 5.27 -15.97
N PRO A 87 -6.04 6.54 -15.99
CA PRO A 87 -7.19 6.97 -15.20
C PRO A 87 -8.44 6.14 -15.47
N GLY A 88 -9.08 5.67 -14.38
CA GLY A 88 -10.23 4.76 -14.41
C GLY A 88 -9.88 3.30 -14.20
N ASP A 89 -8.62 2.91 -14.29
CA ASP A 89 -8.19 1.54 -14.00
C ASP A 89 -8.41 1.17 -12.53
N HIS A 90 -8.83 -0.07 -12.30
CA HIS A 90 -8.88 -0.67 -10.96
C HIS A 90 -7.51 -1.22 -10.60
N VAL A 91 -7.02 -0.88 -9.40
CA VAL A 91 -5.71 -1.30 -8.92
C VAL A 91 -5.73 -1.70 -7.45
N ILE A 92 -4.78 -2.57 -7.09
CA ILE A 92 -4.45 -2.92 -5.71
C ILE A 92 -3.05 -2.37 -5.42
N PRO A 93 -2.85 -1.59 -4.33
CA PRO A 93 -1.53 -1.21 -3.86
C PRO A 93 -0.69 -2.42 -3.45
N CYS A 94 0.59 -2.41 -3.77
CA CYS A 94 1.55 -3.43 -3.38
C CYS A 94 2.70 -2.78 -2.60
N TYR A 95 2.85 -3.13 -1.34
CA TYR A 95 3.92 -2.61 -0.48
C TYR A 95 5.27 -3.32 -0.68
N THR A 96 5.30 -4.45 -1.39
CA THR A 96 6.53 -5.17 -1.75
C THR A 96 6.64 -5.34 -3.26
N PRO A 97 6.64 -4.23 -4.05
CA PRO A 97 6.67 -4.31 -5.49
C PRO A 97 8.02 -4.81 -6.01
N GLN A 98 8.01 -5.38 -7.21
CA GLN A 98 9.21 -5.78 -7.93
C GLN A 98 9.50 -4.77 -9.05
N CYS A 99 10.76 -4.31 -9.15
CA CYS A 99 11.15 -3.42 -10.25
C CYS A 99 11.31 -4.16 -11.59
N CYS A 100 11.39 -5.49 -11.56
CA CYS A 100 11.58 -6.36 -12.72
C CYS A 100 12.81 -6.01 -13.58
N GLU A 101 13.75 -5.21 -13.07
CA GLU A 101 14.99 -4.88 -13.74
C GLU A 101 15.88 -6.13 -13.83
N THR A 102 16.49 -6.37 -15.00
CA THR A 102 17.34 -7.56 -15.25
C THR A 102 18.57 -7.65 -14.35
N LYS A 103 19.03 -6.52 -13.80
CA LYS A 103 20.16 -6.46 -12.87
C LYS A 103 19.75 -6.55 -11.40
N CYS A 104 18.46 -6.56 -11.09
CA CYS A 104 17.99 -6.66 -9.71
C CYS A 104 18.08 -8.11 -9.23
N VAL A 105 19.03 -8.40 -8.37
CA VAL A 105 19.27 -9.76 -7.83
C VAL A 105 18.05 -10.31 -7.06
N PHE A 106 17.25 -9.44 -6.46
CA PHE A 106 16.02 -9.85 -5.77
C PHE A 106 14.92 -10.24 -6.76
N CYS A 107 14.71 -9.47 -7.82
CA CYS A 107 13.71 -9.78 -8.84
C CYS A 107 14.09 -11.02 -9.68
N GLN A 108 15.38 -11.32 -9.82
CA GLN A 108 15.86 -12.51 -10.50
C GLN A 108 15.83 -13.77 -9.60
N SER A 109 15.61 -13.65 -8.31
CA SER A 109 15.55 -14.76 -7.38
C SER A 109 14.13 -15.27 -7.20
N PRO A 110 13.85 -16.57 -7.41
CA PRO A 110 12.53 -17.14 -7.11
C PRO A 110 12.27 -17.35 -5.61
N LYS A 111 13.23 -16.97 -4.74
CA LYS A 111 13.17 -17.24 -3.29
C LYS A 111 12.82 -16.03 -2.45
N THR A 112 12.65 -14.86 -3.06
CA THR A 112 12.42 -13.62 -2.31
C THR A 112 11.55 -12.65 -3.12
N ASN A 113 10.78 -11.83 -2.42
CA ASN A 113 10.01 -10.70 -2.94
C ASN A 113 10.54 -9.36 -2.41
N LEU A 114 11.73 -9.33 -1.78
CA LEU A 114 12.26 -8.16 -1.09
C LEU A 114 13.09 -7.26 -2.02
N CYS A 115 12.51 -6.87 -3.16
CA CYS A 115 13.12 -5.89 -4.05
C CYS A 115 13.32 -4.54 -3.33
N PRO A 116 14.56 -3.98 -3.35
CA PRO A 116 14.85 -2.75 -2.58
C PRO A 116 14.37 -1.46 -3.26
N LYS A 117 13.83 -1.52 -4.48
CA LYS A 117 13.54 -0.31 -5.28
C LYS A 117 12.64 0.70 -4.56
N ILE A 118 11.55 0.22 -3.94
CA ILE A 118 10.66 1.05 -3.13
C ILE A 118 11.01 0.92 -1.65
N ARG A 119 11.42 -0.28 -1.20
CA ARG A 119 11.75 -0.57 0.20
C ARG A 119 12.80 0.39 0.78
N SER A 120 13.73 0.88 -0.04
CA SER A 120 14.80 1.80 0.40
C SER A 120 14.27 3.14 0.94
N THR A 121 13.06 3.57 0.56
CA THR A 121 12.45 4.83 1.01
C THR A 121 11.25 4.62 1.94
N GLN A 122 10.67 3.42 1.97
CA GLN A 122 9.51 3.11 2.82
C GLN A 122 9.78 3.35 4.31
N GLY A 123 10.92 2.90 4.84
CA GLY A 123 11.30 3.11 6.23
C GLY A 123 11.63 4.57 6.58
N GLN A 124 11.70 5.45 5.58
CA GLN A 124 11.87 6.90 5.75
C GLN A 124 10.53 7.65 5.63
N GLY A 125 9.43 6.94 5.37
CA GLY A 125 8.10 7.53 5.23
C GLY A 125 7.93 8.46 4.04
N VAL A 126 8.72 8.27 2.99
CA VAL A 126 8.72 9.12 1.79
C VAL A 126 8.56 8.32 0.50
N MET A 127 8.21 9.01 -0.57
CA MET A 127 8.18 8.47 -1.93
C MET A 127 9.61 8.24 -2.44
N PRO A 128 9.81 7.52 -3.56
CA PRO A 128 11.15 7.23 -4.12
C PRO A 128 12.02 8.46 -4.40
N ASP A 129 11.41 9.62 -4.57
CA ASP A 129 12.12 10.90 -4.75
C ASP A 129 12.56 11.58 -3.44
N GLY A 130 12.31 10.94 -2.29
CA GLY A 130 12.67 11.46 -0.97
C GLY A 130 11.72 12.53 -0.42
N THR A 131 10.54 12.71 -1.02
CA THR A 131 9.56 13.71 -0.57
C THR A 131 8.21 13.06 -0.26
N VAL A 132 7.36 13.76 0.49
CA VAL A 132 5.98 13.33 0.80
C VAL A 132 4.97 13.86 -0.22
N ARG A 133 3.73 13.33 -0.15
CA ARG A 133 2.59 13.78 -0.96
C ARG A 133 1.39 14.18 -0.11
N PHE A 134 1.53 14.14 1.21
CA PHE A 134 0.46 14.47 2.15
C PHE A 134 0.86 15.65 3.03
N HIS A 135 -0.07 16.58 3.18
CA HIS A 135 0.13 17.76 4.03
C HIS A 135 -1.12 17.99 4.88
N ASP A 136 -0.93 18.38 6.12
CA ASP A 136 -2.02 18.77 6.99
C ASP A 136 -2.58 20.17 6.62
N LYS A 137 -3.61 20.62 7.33
CA LYS A 137 -4.24 21.93 7.11
C LYS A 137 -3.29 23.13 7.25
N ASP A 138 -2.18 22.94 7.96
CA ASP A 138 -1.17 23.99 8.18
C ASP A 138 0.00 23.86 7.18
N GLY A 139 -0.10 22.92 6.20
CA GLY A 139 0.92 22.65 5.19
C GLY A 139 2.11 21.86 5.71
N LYS A 140 2.00 21.22 6.89
CA LYS A 140 3.07 20.38 7.43
C LYS A 140 2.98 18.98 6.84
N ASP A 141 4.14 18.40 6.61
CA ASP A 141 4.28 17.07 6.05
C ASP A 141 3.67 15.97 6.93
N ILE A 142 3.01 15.01 6.28
CA ILE A 142 2.56 13.76 6.86
C ILE A 142 3.28 12.63 6.12
N PHE A 143 3.91 11.73 6.85
CA PHE A 143 4.69 10.63 6.28
C PHE A 143 3.83 9.59 5.60
N HIS A 144 4.41 8.95 4.60
CA HIS A 144 3.85 7.74 3.98
C HIS A 144 4.09 6.52 4.88
N PHE A 145 3.18 5.55 4.77
CA PHE A 145 3.32 4.25 5.40
C PHE A 145 3.38 3.16 4.33
N MET A 146 4.46 2.38 4.34
CA MET A 146 4.70 1.26 3.42
C MET A 146 4.61 1.64 1.93
N GLY A 147 4.78 2.92 1.58
CA GLY A 147 4.58 3.42 0.23
C GLY A 147 3.13 3.33 -0.29
N CYS A 148 2.16 3.14 0.59
CA CYS A 148 0.75 2.91 0.27
C CYS A 148 -0.19 3.93 0.92
N SER A 149 -0.19 4.06 2.26
CA SER A 149 -1.01 5.04 3.01
C SER A 149 -2.48 5.05 2.63
N THR A 150 -3.13 3.89 2.70
CA THR A 150 -4.48 3.71 2.13
C THR A 150 -5.62 4.07 3.06
N MET A 151 -5.37 4.48 4.31
CA MET A 151 -6.41 5.02 5.22
C MET A 151 -6.70 6.49 4.92
N SER A 152 -6.89 6.81 3.65
CA SER A 152 -7.21 8.13 3.09
C SER A 152 -8.13 7.96 1.90
N GLU A 153 -8.94 8.96 1.57
CA GLU A 153 -9.77 8.91 0.35
C GLU A 153 -8.94 8.91 -0.94
N TYR A 154 -7.75 9.54 -0.91
CA TYR A 154 -6.78 9.53 -2.01
C TYR A 154 -5.38 9.26 -1.48
N THR A 155 -4.60 8.55 -2.27
CA THR A 155 -3.18 8.33 -1.98
C THR A 155 -2.36 8.37 -3.27
N VAL A 156 -1.04 8.53 -3.13
CA VAL A 156 -0.08 8.48 -4.25
C VAL A 156 0.85 7.30 -4.06
N LEU A 157 0.98 6.51 -5.13
CA LEU A 157 1.76 5.28 -5.18
C LEU A 157 2.86 5.41 -6.23
N ALA A 158 3.96 4.70 -6.07
CA ALA A 158 4.86 4.47 -7.18
C ALA A 158 4.17 3.57 -8.22
N GLU A 159 4.42 3.79 -9.52
CA GLU A 159 3.81 3.00 -10.60
C GLU A 159 3.97 1.50 -10.37
N ILE A 160 5.17 1.04 -10.00
CA ILE A 160 5.44 -0.38 -9.77
C ILE A 160 4.73 -0.96 -8.54
N SER A 161 4.17 -0.10 -7.68
CA SER A 161 3.33 -0.48 -6.54
C SER A 161 1.85 -0.58 -6.90
N CYS A 162 1.47 -0.41 -8.17
CA CYS A 162 0.09 -0.51 -8.64
C CYS A 162 -0.11 -1.83 -9.40
N ALA A 163 -0.83 -2.77 -8.82
CA ALA A 163 -1.25 -3.99 -9.51
C ALA A 163 -2.62 -3.76 -10.17
N LYS A 164 -2.65 -3.67 -11.51
CA LYS A 164 -3.90 -3.54 -12.28
C LYS A 164 -4.71 -4.83 -12.18
N ILE A 165 -6.00 -4.69 -11.94
CA ILE A 165 -6.96 -5.80 -11.82
C ILE A 165 -8.14 -5.59 -12.78
N SER A 166 -8.98 -6.64 -12.94
CA SER A 166 -10.19 -6.54 -13.73
C SER A 166 -11.11 -5.43 -13.20
N PRO A 167 -11.70 -4.60 -14.05
CA PRO A 167 -12.70 -3.60 -13.63
C PRO A 167 -13.98 -4.24 -13.07
N GLU A 168 -14.22 -5.53 -13.31
CA GLU A 168 -15.35 -6.28 -12.74
C GLU A 168 -15.07 -6.80 -11.32
N ALA A 169 -13.81 -6.74 -10.85
CA ALA A 169 -13.46 -7.19 -9.52
C ALA A 169 -14.09 -6.28 -8.45
N PRO A 170 -14.83 -6.83 -7.48
CA PRO A 170 -15.41 -6.05 -6.39
C PRO A 170 -14.30 -5.54 -5.49
N LEU A 171 -14.06 -4.22 -5.48
CA LEU A 171 -12.92 -3.59 -4.81
C LEU A 171 -12.93 -3.80 -3.30
N GLU A 172 -14.11 -3.91 -2.68
CA GLU A 172 -14.30 -4.22 -1.26
C GLU A 172 -13.83 -5.63 -0.86
N LYS A 173 -13.65 -6.53 -1.83
CA LYS A 173 -13.07 -7.87 -1.62
C LYS A 173 -11.64 -7.94 -2.14
N ALA A 174 -11.41 -7.30 -3.28
CA ALA A 174 -10.11 -7.29 -3.93
C ALA A 174 -9.02 -6.64 -3.06
N CYS A 175 -9.37 -5.69 -2.18
CA CYS A 175 -8.45 -5.04 -1.25
C CYS A 175 -7.67 -6.06 -0.37
N LEU A 176 -8.27 -7.19 -0.02
CA LEU A 176 -7.65 -8.23 0.80
C LEU A 176 -6.46 -8.93 0.13
N PHE A 177 -6.37 -8.88 -1.21
CA PHE A 177 -5.25 -9.47 -1.95
C PHE A 177 -3.94 -8.69 -1.77
N GLY A 178 -4.02 -7.44 -1.31
CA GLY A 178 -2.84 -6.60 -1.06
C GLY A 178 -1.93 -7.16 0.04
N CYS A 179 -2.47 -7.89 1.02
CA CYS A 179 -1.69 -8.47 2.12
C CYS A 179 -2.28 -9.79 2.62
N GLY A 180 -3.47 -9.79 3.23
CA GLY A 180 -4.00 -10.93 3.97
C GLY A 180 -4.10 -12.21 3.15
N VAL A 181 -4.67 -12.15 1.95
CA VAL A 181 -4.84 -13.32 1.06
C VAL A 181 -3.49 -13.86 0.60
N SER A 182 -2.62 -12.99 0.09
CA SER A 182 -1.29 -13.39 -0.40
C SER A 182 -0.41 -13.93 0.73
N THR A 183 -0.56 -13.40 1.95
CA THR A 183 0.15 -13.90 3.14
C THR A 183 -0.30 -15.31 3.51
N GLY A 184 -1.61 -15.58 3.57
CA GLY A 184 -2.15 -16.92 3.87
C GLY A 184 -1.72 -17.95 2.84
N LEU A 185 -1.90 -17.67 1.56
CA LEU A 185 -1.43 -18.55 0.47
C LEU A 185 0.08 -18.78 0.51
N GLY A 186 0.85 -17.74 0.73
CA GLY A 186 2.32 -17.83 0.82
C GLY A 186 2.79 -18.67 2.01
N ALA A 187 2.09 -18.61 3.13
CA ALA A 187 2.36 -19.47 4.28
C ALA A 187 2.23 -20.95 3.91
N VAL A 188 1.14 -21.33 3.22
CA VAL A 188 0.89 -22.73 2.81
C VAL A 188 1.89 -23.18 1.76
N TRP A 189 2.05 -22.43 0.68
CA TRP A 189 2.83 -22.87 -0.48
C TRP A 189 4.33 -22.69 -0.32
N ASN A 190 4.74 -21.52 0.19
CA ASN A 190 6.16 -21.15 0.20
C ASN A 190 6.86 -21.52 1.52
N THR A 191 6.17 -21.32 2.65
CA THR A 191 6.76 -21.55 3.98
C THR A 191 6.58 -22.98 4.44
N CYS A 192 5.33 -23.47 4.50
CA CYS A 192 5.02 -24.82 4.96
C CYS A 192 5.25 -25.88 3.88
N LYS A 193 5.21 -25.50 2.59
CA LYS A 193 5.37 -26.41 1.45
C LYS A 193 4.42 -27.59 1.54
N VAL A 194 3.15 -27.32 1.83
CA VAL A 194 2.13 -28.33 2.00
C VAL A 194 1.98 -29.17 0.73
N GLU A 195 2.09 -30.48 0.86
CA GLU A 195 2.01 -31.42 -0.25
C GLU A 195 0.58 -31.88 -0.49
N VAL A 196 0.31 -32.32 -1.71
CA VAL A 196 -1.00 -32.92 -2.06
C VAL A 196 -1.27 -34.13 -1.16
N ASN A 197 -2.51 -34.25 -0.66
CA ASN A 197 -2.96 -35.26 0.29
C ASN A 197 -2.36 -35.18 1.71
N SER A 198 -1.68 -34.10 2.07
CA SER A 198 -1.29 -33.87 3.47
C SER A 198 -2.50 -33.51 4.33
N THR A 199 -2.36 -33.72 5.63
CA THR A 199 -3.28 -33.20 6.65
C THR A 199 -2.65 -31.99 7.30
N VAL A 200 -3.39 -30.88 7.37
CA VAL A 200 -2.92 -29.61 7.92
C VAL A 200 -3.81 -29.21 9.09
N ALA A 201 -3.21 -28.72 10.15
CA ALA A 201 -3.92 -28.07 11.25
C ALA A 201 -3.57 -26.57 11.28
N VAL A 202 -4.60 -25.73 11.27
CA VAL A 202 -4.46 -24.28 11.29
C VAL A 202 -5.08 -23.75 12.57
N PHE A 203 -4.30 -22.97 13.36
CA PHE A 203 -4.73 -22.44 14.65
C PHE A 203 -5.07 -20.97 14.52
N GLY A 204 -6.34 -20.61 14.84
CA GLY A 204 -6.90 -19.27 14.78
C GLY A 204 -8.04 -19.15 13.77
N LEU A 205 -8.73 -18.00 13.77
CA LEU A 205 -9.87 -17.72 12.90
C LEU A 205 -9.79 -16.32 12.27
N GLY A 206 -8.57 -15.76 12.18
CA GLY A 206 -8.33 -14.49 11.52
C GLY A 206 -8.28 -14.60 10.00
N ALA A 207 -8.26 -13.47 9.29
CA ALA A 207 -8.30 -13.42 7.82
C ALA A 207 -7.18 -14.24 7.16
N VAL A 208 -5.93 -14.09 7.60
CA VAL A 208 -4.76 -14.83 7.07
C VAL A 208 -4.95 -16.34 7.25
N VAL A 209 -5.41 -16.76 8.43
CA VAL A 209 -5.62 -18.18 8.80
C VAL A 209 -6.78 -18.80 8.01
N SER A 210 -7.84 -18.02 7.74
CA SER A 210 -9.01 -18.50 6.99
C SER A 210 -8.72 -18.73 5.50
N ILE A 211 -7.58 -18.25 5.01
CA ILE A 211 -7.15 -18.38 3.61
C ILE A 211 -6.09 -19.48 3.48
N ALA A 212 -5.35 -19.76 4.55
CA ALA A 212 -4.42 -20.87 4.61
C ALA A 212 -5.14 -22.21 4.71
#